data_14b4ded6ad27c0531e0d6f7fe6f9e9d2
#
_entry.id   14b4ded6ad27c0531e0d6f7fe6f9e9d2
#
_cell.length_a   1.000
_cell.length_b   1.000
_cell.length_c   1.000
_cell.angle_alpha   90.00
_cell.angle_beta   90.00
_cell.angle_gamma   90.00
#
_symmetry.space_group_name_H-M   'P 1'
#
loop_
_entity.id
_entity.type
_entity.pdbx_description
1 polymer ?
#
loop_
_entity_poly.entity_id
_entity_poly.type
_entity_poly.pdbx_seq_one_letter_code
_entity_poly.pdbx_strand_id
1 'polypeptide(L)'
;TIVNECKNNNIDLLLLGALQRENVLKFYLGSIARKITRKSPCSVLLLIKPSTEIIRKKHMVVNAFKSSQTMDTILAAFEYAKKLNFPKITLVDEINHSEINVNIDDDISLKKATKKREELTRKEEHRVSEIIKSIPSGLLKEKQIKSQSIFGTRGYSIGHYARVTRADLLVINSEEKRKFFWHRFFPKDLEHILSEIPTDI
;
A
#
# COMPACT_ATOMS: atom_id res chain seq x y z
N THR A 1 -3.62 21.86 17.52
CA THR A 1 -3.42 20.40 17.35
C THR A 1 -2.52 20.11 16.15
N ILE A 2 -1.81 18.96 16.13
CA ILE A 2 -0.95 18.55 15.00
C ILE A 2 -1.67 18.69 13.66
N VAL A 3 -2.92 18.21 13.55
CA VAL A 3 -3.72 18.31 12.33
C VAL A 3 -3.96 19.78 11.90
N ASN A 4 -4.16 20.69 12.86
CA ASN A 4 -4.33 22.10 12.55
C ASN A 4 -3.02 22.73 12.08
N GLU A 5 -1.90 22.36 12.68
CA GLU A 5 -0.58 22.80 12.22
C GLU A 5 -0.29 22.34 10.78
N CYS A 6 -0.63 21.08 10.46
CA CYS A 6 -0.50 20.59 9.09
C CYS A 6 -1.31 21.42 8.10
N LYS A 7 -2.53 21.83 8.47
CA LYS A 7 -3.38 22.68 7.62
C LYS A 7 -2.86 24.11 7.49
N ASN A 8 -2.52 24.72 8.62
CA ASN A 8 -2.14 26.13 8.68
C ASN A 8 -0.82 26.40 7.96
N ASN A 9 0.10 25.44 7.98
CA ASN A 9 1.43 25.56 7.40
C ASN A 9 1.58 24.83 6.05
N ASN A 10 0.48 24.35 5.45
CA ASN A 10 0.47 23.63 4.16
C ASN A 10 1.50 22.49 4.12
N ILE A 11 1.51 21.64 5.15
CA ILE A 11 2.44 20.51 5.24
C ILE A 11 2.03 19.42 4.25
N ASP A 12 2.99 18.97 3.45
CA ASP A 12 2.79 17.90 2.46
C ASP A 12 2.98 16.50 3.04
N LEU A 13 3.83 16.37 4.07
CA LEU A 13 4.18 15.10 4.68
C LEU A 13 4.30 15.20 6.20
N LEU A 14 3.57 14.35 6.91
CA LEU A 14 3.66 14.18 8.36
C LEU A 14 4.39 12.87 8.69
N LEU A 15 5.41 12.95 9.53
CA LEU A 15 6.15 11.78 10.04
C LEU A 15 5.62 11.37 11.41
N LEU A 16 5.29 10.10 11.58
CA LEU A 16 4.83 9.52 12.85
C LEU A 16 5.60 8.24 13.17
N GLY A 17 5.98 8.05 14.44
CA GLY A 17 6.52 6.78 14.93
C GLY A 17 5.42 5.77 15.22
N ALA A 18 5.63 4.51 14.84
CA ALA A 18 4.83 3.39 15.28
C ALA A 18 5.30 2.88 16.66
N LEU A 19 4.40 2.27 17.41
CA LEU A 19 4.70 1.65 18.70
C LEU A 19 5.06 0.18 18.51
N GLN A 20 6.03 -0.31 19.26
CA GLN A 20 6.33 -1.73 19.35
C GLN A 20 5.52 -2.35 20.48
N ARG A 21 4.94 -3.54 20.26
CA ARG A 21 4.31 -4.31 21.32
C ARG A 21 5.39 -4.90 22.22
N GLU A 22 5.20 -4.80 23.52
CA GLU A 22 6.02 -5.51 24.52
C GLU A 22 6.01 -7.01 24.21
N ASN A 23 7.17 -7.64 24.27
CA ASN A 23 7.37 -9.07 24.04
C ASN A 23 7.10 -9.61 22.61
N VAL A 24 6.81 -8.79 21.63
CA VAL A 24 6.60 -9.22 20.25
C VAL A 24 7.24 -8.23 19.28
N LEU A 25 7.96 -8.73 18.26
CA LEU A 25 8.53 -7.90 17.17
C LEU A 25 7.44 -7.43 16.18
N LYS A 26 6.31 -6.98 16.73
CA LYS A 26 5.21 -6.43 15.93
C LYS A 26 5.00 -4.96 16.26
N PHE A 27 4.88 -4.15 15.21
CA PHE A 27 4.61 -2.72 15.32
C PHE A 27 3.14 -2.45 15.05
N TYR A 28 2.60 -1.45 15.70
CA TYR A 28 1.22 -1.03 15.51
C TYR A 28 1.06 0.48 15.67
N LEU A 29 -0.02 1.02 15.15
CA LEU A 29 -0.34 2.42 15.31
C LEU A 29 -1.17 2.63 16.57
N GLY A 30 -0.63 3.40 17.52
CA GLY A 30 -1.34 3.79 18.74
C GLY A 30 -2.58 4.65 18.46
N SER A 31 -3.49 4.73 19.41
CA SER A 31 -4.79 5.41 19.26
C SER A 31 -4.67 6.89 18.84
N ILE A 32 -3.70 7.60 19.37
CA ILE A 32 -3.45 9.02 19.04
C ILE A 32 -2.93 9.14 17.61
N ALA A 33 -1.89 8.38 17.24
CA ALA A 33 -1.32 8.40 15.90
C ALA A 33 -2.35 7.95 14.85
N ARG A 34 -3.16 6.93 15.15
CA ARG A 34 -4.29 6.48 14.31
C ARG A 34 -5.33 7.59 14.09
N LYS A 35 -5.65 8.36 15.14
CA LYS A 35 -6.56 9.51 15.03
C LYS A 35 -5.97 10.62 14.18
N ILE A 36 -4.67 10.91 14.33
CA ILE A 36 -3.94 11.91 13.54
C ILE A 36 -3.92 11.47 12.07
N THR A 37 -3.46 10.26 11.76
CA THR A 37 -3.39 9.72 10.39
C THR A 37 -4.75 9.80 9.69
N ARG A 38 -5.84 9.45 10.38
CA ARG A 38 -7.19 9.52 9.81
C ARG A 38 -7.68 10.92 9.50
N LYS A 39 -7.18 11.93 10.22
CA LYS A 39 -7.59 13.33 10.10
C LYS A 39 -6.57 14.19 9.36
N SER A 40 -5.41 13.64 9.03
CA SER A 40 -4.35 14.36 8.35
C SER A 40 -4.84 14.93 7.01
N PRO A 41 -4.54 16.19 6.71
CA PRO A 41 -4.82 16.79 5.41
C PRO A 41 -3.74 16.45 4.36
N CYS A 42 -2.65 15.82 4.77
CA CYS A 42 -1.47 15.51 3.97
C CYS A 42 -1.09 14.03 4.07
N SER A 43 -0.12 13.62 3.27
CA SER A 43 0.47 12.28 3.35
C SER A 43 1.08 12.02 4.73
N VAL A 44 1.02 10.77 5.19
CA VAL A 44 1.56 10.36 6.49
C VAL A 44 2.56 9.23 6.28
N LEU A 45 3.78 9.41 6.77
CA LEU A 45 4.80 8.36 6.79
C LEU A 45 4.91 7.80 8.22
N LEU A 46 4.61 6.51 8.36
CA LEU A 46 4.72 5.77 9.62
C LEU A 46 6.07 5.06 9.66
N LEU A 47 6.89 5.40 10.65
CA LEU A 47 8.22 4.82 10.83
C LEU A 47 8.19 3.79 11.94
N ILE A 48 8.64 2.56 11.65
CA ILE A 48 8.70 1.47 12.62
C ILE A 48 10.00 1.44 13.41
N LYS A 49 11.11 1.82 12.79
CA LYS A 49 12.45 1.88 13.40
C LYS A 49 13.19 3.10 12.89
N PRO A 50 12.84 4.31 13.37
CA PRO A 50 13.58 5.49 12.97
C PRO A 50 15.05 5.36 13.37
N SER A 51 15.96 5.66 12.44
CA SER A 51 17.40 5.66 12.67
C SER A 51 18.00 6.98 12.21
N THR A 52 19.04 7.44 12.91
CA THR A 52 19.88 8.57 12.49
C THR A 52 20.92 8.16 11.45
N GLU A 53 21.14 6.86 11.27
CA GLU A 53 22.04 6.35 10.24
C GLU A 53 21.37 6.36 8.88
N ILE A 54 22.15 6.66 7.83
CA ILE A 54 21.70 6.61 6.44
C ILE A 54 21.61 5.15 6.01
N ILE A 55 20.43 4.56 6.14
CA ILE A 55 20.16 3.19 5.69
C ILE A 55 19.74 3.24 4.21
N ARG A 56 20.51 2.56 3.34
CA ARG A 56 20.17 2.44 1.92
C ARG A 56 18.89 1.61 1.75
N LYS A 57 17.82 2.25 1.35
CA LYS A 57 16.56 1.59 0.99
C LYS A 57 16.72 0.80 -0.32
N LYS A 58 16.09 -0.37 -0.40
CA LYS A 58 16.27 -1.32 -1.53
C LYS A 58 14.98 -1.58 -2.29
N HIS A 59 13.86 -1.72 -1.59
CA HIS A 59 12.61 -2.19 -2.17
C HIS A 59 11.40 -1.42 -1.64
N MET A 60 10.62 -0.85 -2.56
CA MET A 60 9.33 -0.22 -2.29
C MET A 60 8.22 -1.09 -2.86
N VAL A 61 7.20 -1.35 -2.07
CA VAL A 61 5.94 -1.98 -2.49
C VAL A 61 4.88 -0.89 -2.54
N VAL A 62 4.14 -0.83 -3.63
CA VAL A 62 3.09 0.17 -3.85
C VAL A 62 1.77 -0.52 -4.12
N ASN A 63 0.73 -0.14 -3.41
CA ASN A 63 -0.62 -0.64 -3.66
C ASN A 63 -1.14 -0.08 -4.99
N ALA A 64 -1.39 -0.96 -5.94
CA ALA A 64 -1.96 -0.63 -7.25
C ALA A 64 -3.45 -1.02 -7.35
N PHE A 65 -4.11 -1.25 -6.23
CA PHE A 65 -5.53 -1.55 -6.20
C PHE A 65 -6.35 -0.49 -6.94
N LYS A 66 -7.37 -0.94 -7.68
CA LYS A 66 -8.20 -0.06 -8.52
C LYS A 66 -9.05 0.88 -7.67
N SER A 67 -8.65 2.15 -7.60
CA SER A 67 -9.40 3.25 -7.00
C SER A 67 -9.21 4.54 -7.79
N SER A 68 -9.97 5.57 -7.48
CA SER A 68 -9.81 6.90 -8.10
C SER A 68 -8.45 7.54 -7.81
N GLN A 69 -7.80 7.16 -6.71
CA GLN A 69 -6.53 7.75 -6.26
C GLN A 69 -5.30 6.89 -6.61
N THR A 70 -5.48 5.75 -7.26
CA THR A 70 -4.39 4.82 -7.57
C THR A 70 -3.27 5.49 -8.36
N MET A 71 -3.64 6.30 -9.36
CA MET A 71 -2.67 6.98 -10.21
C MET A 71 -1.84 8.00 -9.42
N ASP A 72 -2.48 8.83 -8.60
CA ASP A 72 -1.81 9.84 -7.77
C ASP A 72 -0.88 9.17 -6.75
N THR A 73 -1.34 8.06 -6.15
CA THR A 73 -0.55 7.26 -5.21
C THR A 73 0.71 6.69 -5.88
N ILE A 74 0.57 6.14 -7.08
CA ILE A 74 1.70 5.58 -7.83
C ILE A 74 2.67 6.69 -8.24
N LEU A 75 2.19 7.82 -8.75
CA LEU A 75 3.04 8.97 -9.10
C LEU A 75 3.82 9.48 -7.88
N ALA A 76 3.14 9.70 -6.76
CA ALA A 76 3.80 10.09 -5.51
C ALA A 76 4.86 9.07 -5.08
N ALA A 77 4.54 7.76 -5.14
CA ALA A 77 5.50 6.70 -4.82
C ALA A 77 6.75 6.74 -5.70
N PHE A 78 6.60 6.99 -7.01
CA PHE A 78 7.75 7.10 -7.92
C PHE A 78 8.58 8.36 -7.66
N GLU A 79 7.95 9.48 -7.32
CA GLU A 79 8.67 10.70 -6.91
C GLU A 79 9.48 10.47 -5.63
N TYR A 80 8.89 9.83 -4.61
CA TYR A 80 9.60 9.42 -3.41
C TYR A 80 10.72 8.44 -3.71
N ALA A 81 10.46 7.45 -4.55
CA ALA A 81 11.46 6.47 -4.96
C ALA A 81 12.65 7.12 -5.66
N LYS A 82 12.44 8.20 -6.41
CA LYS A 82 13.51 9.00 -7.02
C LYS A 82 14.30 9.76 -5.96
N LYS A 83 13.62 10.47 -5.05
CA LYS A 83 14.25 11.27 -3.98
C LYS A 83 15.05 10.42 -2.99
N LEU A 84 14.54 9.24 -2.64
CA LEU A 84 15.13 8.33 -1.66
C LEU A 84 15.99 7.22 -2.29
N ASN A 85 16.20 7.27 -3.60
CA ASN A 85 17.02 6.32 -4.36
C ASN A 85 16.61 4.85 -4.20
N PHE A 86 15.31 4.56 -4.24
CA PHE A 86 14.83 3.18 -4.30
C PHE A 86 15.13 2.56 -5.65
N PRO A 87 15.94 1.48 -5.73
CA PRO A 87 16.27 0.84 -7.00
C PRO A 87 15.17 -0.12 -7.49
N LYS A 88 14.30 -0.60 -6.58
CA LYS A 88 13.27 -1.58 -6.91
C LYS A 88 11.90 -1.12 -6.43
N ILE A 89 10.91 -1.17 -7.33
CA ILE A 89 9.51 -0.86 -7.04
C ILE A 89 8.65 -2.04 -7.51
N THR A 90 7.77 -2.53 -6.63
CA THR A 90 6.76 -3.53 -7.00
C THR A 90 5.37 -2.93 -6.84
N LEU A 91 4.65 -2.83 -7.95
CA LEU A 91 3.25 -2.46 -7.95
C LEU A 91 2.41 -3.72 -7.68
N VAL A 92 1.70 -3.74 -6.56
CA VAL A 92 0.94 -4.92 -6.13
C VAL A 92 -0.55 -4.64 -6.23
N ASP A 93 -1.25 -5.50 -6.95
CA ASP A 93 -2.71 -5.51 -7.01
C ASP A 93 -3.28 -6.67 -6.20
N GLU A 94 -4.26 -6.39 -5.36
CA GLU A 94 -4.93 -7.39 -4.52
C GLU A 94 -6.25 -7.80 -5.16
N ILE A 95 -6.34 -9.04 -5.63
CA ILE A 95 -7.56 -9.65 -6.18
C ILE A 95 -8.25 -10.43 -5.06
N ASN A 96 -9.51 -10.11 -4.79
CA ASN A 96 -10.26 -10.83 -3.76
C ASN A 96 -10.57 -12.27 -4.21
N HIS A 97 -10.41 -13.24 -3.32
CA HIS A 97 -10.78 -14.63 -3.58
C HIS A 97 -12.25 -14.79 -4.03
N SER A 98 -13.15 -13.95 -3.52
CA SER A 98 -14.56 -13.98 -3.93
C SER A 98 -14.80 -13.67 -5.42
N GLU A 99 -13.82 -13.06 -6.11
CA GLU A 99 -13.93 -12.78 -7.55
C GLU A 99 -13.78 -14.04 -8.42
N ILE A 100 -13.21 -15.10 -7.86
CA ILE A 100 -13.11 -16.39 -8.53
C ILE A 100 -14.50 -17.07 -8.58
N ASN A 101 -15.26 -16.97 -7.49
CA ASN A 101 -16.65 -17.44 -7.34
C ASN A 101 -16.97 -18.79 -8.01
N VAL A 102 -16.08 -19.78 -7.82
CA VAL A 102 -16.24 -21.15 -8.32
C VAL A 102 -16.09 -22.10 -7.14
N ASN A 103 -17.14 -22.88 -6.86
CA ASN A 103 -17.01 -23.99 -5.92
C ASN A 103 -16.17 -25.10 -6.55
N ILE A 104 -15.18 -25.60 -5.85
CA ILE A 104 -14.26 -26.62 -6.36
C ILE A 104 -14.68 -27.96 -5.75
N ASP A 105 -15.50 -28.70 -6.52
CA ASP A 105 -16.02 -30.00 -6.11
C ASP A 105 -15.47 -31.14 -6.97
N ASP A 106 -14.93 -30.82 -8.16
CA ASP A 106 -14.39 -31.78 -9.12
C ASP A 106 -13.28 -31.17 -10.00
N ASP A 107 -12.66 -31.96 -10.86
CA ASP A 107 -11.59 -31.53 -11.76
C ASP A 107 -12.06 -30.49 -12.80
N ILE A 108 -13.33 -30.45 -13.14
CA ILE A 108 -13.89 -29.51 -14.10
C ILE A 108 -14.02 -28.15 -13.45
N SER A 109 -14.53 -28.09 -12.22
CA SER A 109 -14.65 -26.86 -11.44
C SER A 109 -13.28 -26.31 -11.06
N LEU A 110 -12.29 -27.16 -10.76
CA LEU A 110 -10.90 -26.76 -10.54
C LEU A 110 -10.30 -26.11 -11.79
N LYS A 111 -10.49 -26.70 -12.98
CA LYS A 111 -10.03 -26.09 -14.24
C LYS A 111 -10.69 -24.74 -14.51
N LYS A 112 -12.00 -24.61 -14.24
CA LYS A 112 -12.73 -23.33 -14.36
C LYS A 112 -12.18 -22.28 -13.41
N ALA A 113 -11.94 -22.64 -12.15
CA ALA A 113 -11.35 -21.74 -11.15
C ALA A 113 -9.95 -21.26 -11.55
N THR A 114 -9.10 -22.18 -12.05
CA THR A 114 -7.76 -21.86 -12.55
C THR A 114 -7.81 -20.90 -13.73
N LYS A 115 -8.65 -21.20 -14.73
CA LYS A 115 -8.84 -20.33 -15.89
C LYS A 115 -9.33 -18.94 -15.47
N LYS A 116 -10.30 -18.87 -14.55
CA LYS A 116 -10.80 -17.58 -14.03
C LYS A 116 -9.72 -16.78 -13.31
N ARG A 117 -8.89 -17.45 -12.52
CA ARG A 117 -7.75 -16.85 -11.85
C ARG A 117 -6.74 -16.25 -12.84
N GLU A 118 -6.41 -16.98 -13.91
CA GLU A 118 -5.53 -16.50 -14.97
C GLU A 118 -6.10 -15.29 -15.70
N GLU A 119 -7.39 -15.30 -16.02
CA GLU A 119 -8.08 -14.18 -16.64
C GLU A 119 -8.02 -12.92 -15.77
N LEU A 120 -8.31 -13.04 -14.48
CA LEU A 120 -8.23 -11.93 -13.53
C LEU A 120 -6.80 -11.40 -13.45
N THR A 121 -5.82 -12.28 -13.32
CA THR A 121 -4.39 -11.88 -13.28
C THR A 121 -3.99 -11.10 -14.52
N ARG A 122 -4.28 -11.62 -15.72
CA ARG A 122 -3.96 -10.93 -16.99
C ARG A 122 -4.63 -9.58 -17.11
N LYS A 123 -5.89 -9.47 -16.69
CA LYS A 123 -6.64 -8.21 -16.71
C LYS A 123 -5.96 -7.16 -15.84
N GLU A 124 -5.57 -7.53 -14.62
CA GLU A 124 -4.95 -6.58 -13.69
C GLU A 124 -3.51 -6.25 -14.08
N GLU A 125 -2.74 -7.22 -14.58
CA GLU A 125 -1.42 -6.99 -15.16
C GLU A 125 -1.46 -6.00 -16.32
N HIS A 126 -2.45 -6.16 -17.23
CA HIS A 126 -2.66 -5.22 -18.32
C HIS A 126 -2.97 -3.82 -17.80
N ARG A 127 -3.89 -3.68 -16.83
CA ARG A 127 -4.25 -2.39 -16.22
C ARG A 127 -3.03 -1.71 -15.60
N VAL A 128 -2.25 -2.45 -14.81
CA VAL A 128 -1.04 -1.91 -14.17
C VAL A 128 0.02 -1.55 -15.21
N SER A 129 0.15 -2.32 -16.29
CA SER A 129 1.05 -2.01 -17.41
C SER A 129 0.68 -0.67 -18.07
N GLU A 130 -0.61 -0.40 -18.32
CA GLU A 130 -1.05 0.88 -18.86
C GLU A 130 -0.75 2.05 -17.91
N ILE A 131 -0.90 1.86 -16.60
CA ILE A 131 -0.48 2.85 -15.61
C ILE A 131 1.02 3.12 -15.71
N ILE A 132 1.86 2.08 -15.78
CA ILE A 132 3.32 2.25 -15.89
C ILE A 132 3.69 3.03 -17.15
N LYS A 133 3.04 2.76 -18.27
CA LYS A 133 3.28 3.50 -19.53
C LYS A 133 2.96 4.99 -19.43
N SER A 134 2.02 5.36 -18.56
CA SER A 134 1.63 6.78 -18.36
C SER A 134 2.55 7.53 -17.39
N ILE A 135 3.47 6.83 -16.69
CA ILE A 135 4.42 7.47 -15.77
C ILE A 135 5.50 8.19 -16.57
N PRO A 136 5.87 9.44 -16.19
CA PRO A 136 6.97 10.16 -16.84
C PRO A 136 8.28 9.36 -16.85
N SER A 137 8.90 9.26 -18.02
CA SER A 137 10.11 8.45 -18.22
C SER A 137 11.27 8.80 -17.28
N GLY A 138 11.36 10.07 -16.85
CA GLY A 138 12.35 10.53 -15.88
C GLY A 138 12.20 9.95 -14.47
N LEU A 139 11.03 9.37 -14.13
CA LEU A 139 10.78 8.67 -12.86
C LEU A 139 11.06 7.17 -12.98
N LEU A 140 11.08 6.62 -14.19
CA LEU A 140 11.30 5.19 -14.45
C LEU A 140 12.79 4.83 -14.56
N LYS A 141 13.65 5.81 -14.88
CA LYS A 141 15.09 5.56 -15.10
C LYS A 141 15.75 4.88 -13.90
N GLU A 142 16.63 3.94 -14.19
CA GLU A 142 17.45 3.21 -13.21
C GLU A 142 16.67 2.44 -12.15
N LYS A 143 15.40 2.13 -12.43
CA LYS A 143 14.53 1.42 -11.49
C LYS A 143 14.10 0.07 -12.05
N GLN A 144 14.21 -0.96 -11.22
CA GLN A 144 13.58 -2.25 -11.49
C GLN A 144 12.11 -2.19 -11.10
N ILE A 145 11.23 -2.14 -12.09
CA ILE A 145 9.78 -2.07 -11.88
C ILE A 145 9.17 -3.44 -12.13
N LYS A 146 8.35 -3.91 -11.20
CA LYS A 146 7.62 -5.17 -11.31
C LYS A 146 6.14 -4.94 -11.02
N SER A 147 5.25 -5.57 -11.79
CA SER A 147 3.84 -5.76 -11.46
C SER A 147 3.63 -7.12 -10.82
N GLN A 148 2.77 -7.21 -9.82
CA GLN A 148 2.46 -8.45 -9.13
C GLN A 148 1.00 -8.46 -8.68
N SER A 149 0.19 -9.36 -9.24
CA SER A 149 -1.14 -9.64 -8.71
C SER A 149 -1.06 -10.71 -7.62
N ILE A 150 -1.75 -10.47 -6.52
CA ILE A 150 -1.86 -11.40 -5.39
C ILE A 150 -3.33 -11.66 -5.08
N PHE A 151 -3.66 -12.92 -4.75
CA PHE A 151 -5.01 -13.30 -4.34
C PHE A 151 -5.10 -13.37 -2.83
N GLY A 152 -6.12 -12.73 -2.27
CA GLY A 152 -6.32 -12.76 -0.82
C GLY A 152 -7.30 -11.73 -0.29
N THR A 153 -7.23 -11.49 1.02
CA THR A 153 -8.01 -10.46 1.69
C THR A 153 -7.27 -9.13 1.59
N ARG A 154 -7.95 -8.11 1.09
CA ARG A 154 -7.40 -6.75 0.93
C ARG A 154 -6.80 -6.24 2.24
N GLY A 155 -5.69 -5.53 2.11
CA GLY A 155 -4.93 -4.98 3.23
C GLY A 155 -4.08 -6.01 3.96
N TYR A 156 -4.61 -7.20 4.24
CA TYR A 156 -3.85 -8.29 4.84
C TYR A 156 -2.80 -8.84 3.87
N SER A 157 -3.21 -9.12 2.63
CA SER A 157 -2.35 -9.77 1.63
C SER A 157 -1.18 -8.89 1.23
N ILE A 158 -1.39 -7.59 1.00
CA ILE A 158 -0.31 -6.67 0.65
C ILE A 158 0.65 -6.43 1.84
N GLY A 159 0.12 -6.34 3.07
CA GLY A 159 0.95 -6.24 4.26
C GLY A 159 1.83 -7.48 4.44
N HIS A 160 1.26 -8.67 4.24
CA HIS A 160 2.02 -9.92 4.26
C HIS A 160 3.06 -9.98 3.14
N TYR A 161 2.69 -9.58 1.92
CA TYR A 161 3.60 -9.51 0.78
C TYR A 161 4.78 -8.58 1.05
N ALA A 162 4.54 -7.37 1.57
CA ALA A 162 5.59 -6.43 1.93
C ALA A 162 6.56 -7.03 2.96
N ARG A 163 6.04 -7.75 3.95
CA ARG A 163 6.86 -8.45 4.98
C ARG A 163 7.71 -9.55 4.38
N VAL A 164 7.12 -10.45 3.59
CA VAL A 164 7.82 -11.62 3.00
C VAL A 164 8.89 -11.16 2.01
N THR A 165 8.61 -10.13 1.23
CA THR A 165 9.57 -9.58 0.26
C THR A 165 10.58 -8.62 0.88
N ARG A 166 10.52 -8.42 2.21
CA ARG A 166 11.39 -7.51 2.96
C ARG A 166 11.41 -6.10 2.34
N ALA A 167 10.23 -5.59 2.06
CA ALA A 167 10.10 -4.21 1.58
C ALA A 167 10.55 -3.23 2.67
N ASP A 168 11.22 -2.16 2.28
CA ASP A 168 11.63 -1.07 3.19
C ASP A 168 10.56 0.00 3.32
N LEU A 169 9.63 0.06 2.36
CA LEU A 169 8.50 0.98 2.37
C LEU A 169 7.30 0.35 1.68
N LEU A 170 6.14 0.44 2.30
CA LEU A 170 4.84 0.13 1.73
C LEU A 170 4.07 1.42 1.50
N VAL A 171 3.71 1.71 0.26
CA VAL A 171 2.88 2.87 -0.10
C VAL A 171 1.46 2.42 -0.38
N ILE A 172 0.51 3.01 0.34
CA ILE A 172 -0.92 2.75 0.20
C ILE A 172 -1.70 4.05 0.12
N ASN A 173 -2.83 4.04 -0.56
CA ASN A 173 -3.77 5.14 -0.50
C ASN A 173 -4.81 4.90 0.61
N SER A 174 -5.27 5.99 1.21
CA SER A 174 -6.50 5.99 1.98
C SER A 174 -7.58 6.58 1.08
N GLU A 175 -8.57 5.79 0.69
CA GLU A 175 -9.69 6.30 -0.12
C GLU A 175 -10.32 7.52 0.55
N GLU A 176 -10.51 8.61 -0.21
CA GLU A 176 -11.28 9.75 0.25
C GLU A 176 -12.69 9.30 0.62
N LYS A 177 -13.04 9.45 1.87
CA LYS A 177 -14.40 9.19 2.33
C LYS A 177 -15.31 10.25 1.70
N ARG A 178 -16.18 9.81 0.79
CA ARG A 178 -17.34 10.61 0.38
C ARG A 178 -18.04 11.14 1.64
N LYS A 179 -18.39 12.41 1.62
CA LYS A 179 -18.97 13.31 2.63
C LYS A 179 -20.16 12.76 3.47
N PHE A 180 -20.04 11.60 4.09
CA PHE A 180 -21.03 11.10 5.02
C PHE A 180 -20.50 11.09 6.44
N PHE A 181 -21.13 11.82 7.33
CA PHE A 181 -20.79 12.10 8.72
C PHE A 181 -20.58 10.86 9.62
N TRP A 182 -20.94 9.67 9.16
CA TRP A 182 -20.97 8.44 9.95
C TRP A 182 -19.71 7.55 9.81
N HIS A 183 -18.79 7.83 8.90
CA HIS A 183 -17.62 6.97 8.67
C HIS A 183 -16.34 7.55 9.31
N ARG A 184 -16.26 7.45 10.64
CA ARG A 184 -15.09 7.80 11.44
C ARG A 184 -14.01 6.70 11.48
N PHE A 185 -14.13 5.67 10.67
CA PHE A 185 -13.23 4.52 10.69
C PHE A 185 -12.40 4.45 9.40
N PHE A 186 -11.17 3.96 9.52
CA PHE A 186 -10.42 3.53 8.34
C PHE A 186 -11.19 2.44 7.59
N PRO A 187 -11.02 2.31 6.26
CA PRO A 187 -11.44 1.11 5.56
C PRO A 187 -10.87 -0.12 6.28
N LYS A 188 -11.61 -1.23 6.32
CA LYS A 188 -11.18 -2.46 7.01
C LYS A 188 -9.78 -2.91 6.57
N ASP A 189 -9.46 -2.71 5.29
CA ASP A 189 -8.19 -3.05 4.67
C ASP A 189 -7.02 -2.29 5.32
N LEU A 190 -7.18 -0.99 5.52
CA LEU A 190 -6.18 -0.14 6.16
C LEU A 190 -6.05 -0.45 7.67
N GLU A 191 -7.16 -0.79 8.35
CA GLU A 191 -7.13 -1.20 9.76
C GLU A 191 -6.25 -2.45 9.98
N HIS A 192 -6.30 -3.41 9.08
CA HIS A 192 -5.43 -4.59 9.14
C HIS A 192 -3.95 -4.22 9.07
N ILE A 193 -3.59 -3.35 8.12
CA ILE A 193 -2.20 -2.90 7.96
C ILE A 193 -1.73 -2.11 9.19
N LEU A 194 -2.56 -1.22 9.72
CA LEU A 194 -2.22 -0.37 10.87
C LEU A 194 -2.22 -1.13 12.21
N SER A 195 -2.83 -2.31 12.28
CA SER A 195 -2.80 -3.17 13.47
C SER A 195 -1.52 -4.02 13.56
N GLU A 196 -0.91 -4.33 12.42
CA GLU A 196 0.37 -5.04 12.31
C GLU A 196 1.20 -4.42 11.19
N ILE A 197 1.87 -3.31 11.47
CA ILE A 197 2.67 -2.58 10.48
C ILE A 197 3.84 -3.46 10.02
N PRO A 198 3.90 -3.84 8.74
CA PRO A 198 4.91 -4.80 8.24
C PRO A 198 6.28 -4.16 8.00
N THR A 199 6.31 -2.88 7.66
CA THR A 199 7.47 -2.06 7.32
C THR A 199 7.10 -0.59 7.48
N ASP A 200 7.97 0.37 7.14
CA ASP A 200 7.59 1.77 7.03
C ASP A 200 6.44 1.93 6.02
N ILE A 201 5.43 2.77 6.31
CA ILE A 201 4.23 2.97 5.48
C ILE A 201 4.01 4.45 5.20
#